data_22bbcddbdee6b784b04a83ce9537eeba
#
_entry.id   22bbcddbdee6b784b04a83ce9537eeba
#
_cell.length_a   1.000
_cell.length_b   1.000
_cell.length_c   1.000
_cell.angle_alpha   90.00
_cell.angle_beta   90.00
_cell.angle_gamma   90.00
#
_symmetry.space_group_name_H-M   'P 1'
#
loop_
_entity.id
_entity.type
_entity.pdbx_description
1 polymer ?
#
loop_
_entity_poly.entity_id
_entity_poly.type
_entity_poly.pdbx_seq_one_letter_code
_entity_poly.pdbx_strand_id
1 'polypeptide(L)'
;MRARRLGAAALAALTAASTVAACGSGGGGIVINYYTPANEMATFTAVAKRCNEQLGGRFTIQQISLPKGADDQRLQLARRLTGNDRTLDVMALDVVWTAEFAEAGWALPLSDDPSGLAVADATNNTLPGPLQTAKWQDKLYAAPITTNTQLLWYRTDLMDAPPTTWDGMVAEATRLHAAGKPSWIAVQAKQYEGLVVWFNTLLESAGGQVLSDDGKTVTLTDTREHRAATVKALQIMKAVATAPGADPSITRTDEGTARLAVEQGKAALEVNWPFVLPSMLENAVKGGVSFLPLDKQPDLAGSLNEVGTFSPTDEQFKAAFEASKQVFGFAPYPGVRPGEQARVTLGGLNLAVAKTSQHRKEAFEAIRCLRNVENQRYTSVQGGLPAVRTSLYDDPQFQAKYPQYAIIREQLTNAAVRPATPVYQAVSTRISVTLAPITNIDPDRTADELTVQIQKAIDGKGLIP
;
A
#
# COMPACT_ATOMS: atom_id res chain seq x y z
N MET A 1 -79.47 -28.06 4.46
CA MET A 1 -79.73 -29.43 5.05
C MET A 1 -78.64 -29.82 5.98
N ARG A 2 -78.97 -30.14 7.23
CA ARG A 2 -78.25 -30.94 8.26
C ARG A 2 -76.85 -30.46 8.64
N ALA A 3 -76.59 -29.82 9.75
CA ALA A 3 -76.85 -30.08 11.19
C ALA A 3 -75.84 -31.07 11.86
N ARG A 4 -75.28 -30.50 12.95
CA ARG A 4 -74.87 -31.17 14.20
C ARG A 4 -73.45 -31.81 14.21
N ARG A 5 -72.64 -31.78 15.27
CA ARG A 5 -72.89 -31.50 16.72
C ARG A 5 -71.51 -31.22 17.39
N LEU A 6 -71.51 -30.32 18.32
CA LEU A 6 -70.85 -30.22 19.61
C LEU A 6 -70.04 -31.44 20.10
N GLY A 7 -68.88 -31.16 20.65
CA GLY A 7 -68.10 -31.99 21.54
C GLY A 7 -67.10 -31.13 22.34
N ALA A 8 -67.56 -30.63 23.49
CA ALA A 8 -66.70 -29.99 24.49
C ALA A 8 -65.99 -31.11 25.30
N ALA A 9 -64.70 -30.98 25.49
CA ALA A 9 -63.98 -31.66 26.54
C ALA A 9 -62.94 -30.69 27.11
N ALA A 10 -63.20 -30.28 28.34
CA ALA A 10 -62.25 -29.59 29.23
C ALA A 10 -61.21 -30.58 29.73
N LEU A 11 -59.93 -30.19 29.69
CA LEU A 11 -58.91 -30.82 30.56
C LEU A 11 -57.84 -29.81 30.95
N ALA A 12 -57.87 -29.56 32.23
CA ALA A 12 -56.81 -29.20 33.19
C ALA A 12 -55.54 -28.50 32.75
N ALA A 13 -55.37 -27.31 33.22
CA ALA A 13 -54.14 -26.56 33.32
C ALA A 13 -53.11 -27.33 34.22
N LEU A 14 -51.99 -27.68 33.66
CA LEU A 14 -50.75 -27.90 34.42
C LEU A 14 -49.76 -26.78 33.99
N THR A 15 -49.67 -25.73 34.83
CA THR A 15 -48.63 -24.72 34.78
C THR A 15 -47.33 -25.35 35.31
N ALA A 16 -46.51 -25.84 34.38
CA ALA A 16 -45.10 -26.11 34.62
C ALA A 16 -44.36 -24.78 34.40
N ALA A 17 -44.05 -24.08 35.47
CA ALA A 17 -43.14 -22.95 35.45
C ALA A 17 -41.72 -23.48 35.19
N SER A 18 -41.36 -23.56 33.90
CA SER A 18 -39.99 -23.76 33.47
C SER A 18 -39.26 -22.44 33.72
N THR A 19 -38.60 -22.31 34.85
CA THR A 19 -37.56 -21.30 35.05
C THR A 19 -36.45 -21.56 34.06
N VAL A 20 -36.51 -20.89 32.92
CA VAL A 20 -35.36 -20.74 32.01
C VAL A 20 -34.36 -19.88 32.80
N ALA A 21 -33.44 -20.53 33.52
CA ALA A 21 -32.21 -19.93 33.91
C ALA A 21 -31.43 -19.59 32.64
N ALA A 22 -31.64 -18.38 32.15
CA ALA A 22 -30.76 -17.79 31.16
C ALA A 22 -29.41 -17.52 31.85
N CYS A 23 -28.60 -18.56 32.00
CA CYS A 23 -27.17 -18.42 32.20
C CYS A 23 -26.58 -17.90 30.90
N GLY A 24 -26.79 -16.61 30.64
CA GLY A 24 -26.01 -15.85 29.70
C GLY A 24 -24.63 -15.57 30.25
N SER A 25 -23.77 -16.59 30.40
CA SER A 25 -22.34 -16.38 30.49
C SER A 25 -21.88 -16.08 29.04
N GLY A 26 -22.20 -14.87 28.57
CA GLY A 26 -21.54 -14.27 27.42
C GLY A 26 -20.08 -14.02 27.76
N GLY A 27 -19.29 -15.05 27.79
CA GLY A 27 -17.84 -14.98 27.77
C GLY A 27 -17.35 -14.66 26.35
N GLY A 28 -17.90 -13.63 25.72
CA GLY A 28 -17.33 -13.04 24.52
C GLY A 28 -16.06 -12.30 24.93
N GLY A 29 -14.90 -12.89 24.71
CA GLY A 29 -13.61 -12.20 24.92
C GLY A 29 -13.56 -10.92 24.09
N ILE A 30 -12.73 -9.97 24.50
CA ILE A 30 -12.51 -8.72 23.77
C ILE A 30 -12.02 -9.05 22.37
N VAL A 31 -12.65 -8.45 21.34
CA VAL A 31 -12.24 -8.54 19.95
C VAL A 31 -11.79 -7.16 19.48
N ILE A 32 -10.56 -7.08 18.98
CA ILE A 32 -9.97 -5.89 18.41
C ILE A 32 -10.10 -5.99 16.88
N ASN A 33 -10.92 -5.15 16.29
CA ASN A 33 -11.08 -5.07 14.86
C ASN A 33 -9.93 -4.28 14.24
N TYR A 34 -9.16 -4.96 13.38
CA TYR A 34 -8.00 -4.44 12.67
C TYR A 34 -8.32 -4.25 11.19
N TYR A 35 -8.47 -2.99 10.76
CA TYR A 35 -8.85 -2.61 9.40
C TYR A 35 -7.63 -2.44 8.51
N THR A 36 -7.54 -3.23 7.42
CA THR A 36 -6.39 -3.25 6.50
C THR A 36 -6.82 -3.26 5.03
N PRO A 37 -5.94 -2.81 4.10
CA PRO A 37 -6.19 -2.93 2.67
C PRO A 37 -6.49 -4.36 2.22
N ALA A 38 -7.43 -4.52 1.29
CA ALA A 38 -7.82 -5.84 0.75
C ALA A 38 -6.68 -6.54 -0.02
N ASN A 39 -5.80 -5.78 -0.66
CA ASN A 39 -4.70 -6.33 -1.45
C ASN A 39 -3.67 -7.11 -0.60
N GLU A 40 -3.55 -6.75 0.67
CA GLU A 40 -2.57 -7.28 1.62
C GLU A 40 -3.24 -8.18 2.68
N MET A 41 -4.52 -8.50 2.47
CA MET A 41 -5.37 -9.18 3.45
C MET A 41 -4.78 -10.51 3.93
N ALA A 42 -4.26 -11.34 3.04
CA ALA A 42 -3.70 -12.65 3.41
C ALA A 42 -2.52 -12.50 4.38
N THR A 43 -1.61 -11.57 4.10
CA THR A 43 -0.44 -11.29 4.94
C THR A 43 -0.87 -10.76 6.32
N PHE A 44 -1.75 -9.77 6.38
CA PHE A 44 -2.20 -9.20 7.65
C PHE A 44 -3.10 -10.13 8.46
N THR A 45 -3.89 -10.99 7.80
CA THR A 45 -4.63 -12.07 8.49
C THR A 45 -3.68 -13.06 9.15
N ALA A 46 -2.62 -13.47 8.46
CA ALA A 46 -1.61 -14.36 9.04
C ALA A 46 -0.88 -13.70 10.23
N VAL A 47 -0.54 -12.43 10.12
CA VAL A 47 0.06 -11.66 11.23
C VAL A 47 -0.89 -11.55 12.42
N ALA A 48 -2.17 -11.26 12.20
CA ALA A 48 -3.17 -11.23 13.27
C ALA A 48 -3.30 -12.60 13.97
N LYS A 49 -3.29 -13.70 13.20
CA LYS A 49 -3.30 -15.07 13.75
C LYS A 49 -2.08 -15.32 14.64
N ARG A 50 -0.87 -14.98 14.19
CA ARG A 50 0.37 -15.09 14.97
C ARG A 50 0.29 -14.29 16.28
N CYS A 51 -0.27 -13.09 16.22
CA CYS A 51 -0.51 -12.28 17.43
C CYS A 51 -1.52 -12.95 18.36
N ASN A 52 -2.61 -13.52 17.86
CA ASN A 52 -3.60 -14.22 18.68
C ASN A 52 -3.01 -15.40 19.46
N GLU A 53 -2.10 -16.15 18.83
CA GLU A 53 -1.34 -17.22 19.48
C GLU A 53 -0.46 -16.67 20.62
N GLN A 54 0.24 -15.55 20.40
CA GLN A 54 1.11 -14.91 21.39
C GLN A 54 0.32 -14.25 22.55
N LEU A 55 -0.89 -13.77 22.28
CA LEU A 55 -1.75 -13.11 23.28
C LEU A 55 -2.40 -14.06 24.28
N GLY A 56 -2.41 -15.37 24.01
CA GLY A 56 -2.87 -16.40 24.94
C GLY A 56 -4.32 -16.24 25.37
N GLY A 57 -5.21 -15.75 24.49
CA GLY A 57 -6.63 -15.62 24.77
C GLY A 57 -7.05 -14.39 25.59
N ARG A 58 -6.15 -13.45 25.91
CA ARG A 58 -6.49 -12.20 26.60
C ARG A 58 -7.47 -11.33 25.82
N PHE A 59 -7.31 -11.28 24.52
CA PHE A 59 -8.22 -10.73 23.52
C PHE A 59 -7.87 -11.33 22.15
N THR A 60 -8.73 -11.10 21.16
CA THR A 60 -8.52 -11.59 19.78
C THR A 60 -8.41 -10.40 18.84
N ILE A 61 -7.44 -10.43 17.92
CA ILE A 61 -7.33 -9.49 16.81
C ILE A 61 -8.05 -10.10 15.60
N GLN A 62 -9.06 -9.40 15.11
CA GLN A 62 -9.82 -9.77 13.91
C GLN A 62 -9.50 -8.81 12.78
N GLN A 63 -8.88 -9.32 11.71
CA GLN A 63 -8.63 -8.51 10.52
C GLN A 63 -9.94 -8.25 9.76
N ILE A 64 -10.17 -7.00 9.39
CA ILE A 64 -11.32 -6.53 8.61
C ILE A 64 -10.80 -5.89 7.32
N SER A 65 -11.32 -6.34 6.19
CA SER A 65 -10.89 -5.85 4.87
C SER A 65 -11.48 -4.48 4.56
N LEU A 66 -10.61 -3.55 4.16
CA LEU A 66 -10.96 -2.30 3.49
C LEU A 66 -11.00 -2.53 1.96
N PRO A 67 -11.52 -1.58 1.17
CA PRO A 67 -11.42 -1.63 -0.29
C PRO A 67 -9.99 -1.74 -0.81
N LYS A 68 -9.83 -2.05 -2.12
CA LYS A 68 -8.51 -2.13 -2.76
C LYS A 68 -7.88 -0.77 -3.02
N GLY A 69 -8.67 0.21 -3.48
CA GLY A 69 -8.18 1.54 -3.80
C GLY A 69 -7.96 2.39 -2.55
N ALA A 70 -6.85 3.13 -2.48
CA ALA A 70 -6.51 3.97 -1.33
C ALA A 70 -7.60 5.02 -1.03
N ASP A 71 -8.10 5.70 -2.06
CA ASP A 71 -9.15 6.72 -1.90
C ASP A 71 -10.42 6.14 -1.27
N ASP A 72 -10.82 4.92 -1.68
CA ASP A 72 -11.98 4.23 -1.13
C ASP A 72 -11.75 3.76 0.30
N GLN A 73 -10.53 3.34 0.65
CA GLN A 73 -10.15 2.96 2.02
C GLN A 73 -10.32 4.15 2.96
N ARG A 74 -9.74 5.31 2.59
CA ARG A 74 -9.88 6.54 3.35
C ARG A 74 -11.34 6.94 3.51
N LEU A 75 -12.11 6.93 2.42
CA LEU A 75 -13.52 7.30 2.43
C LEU A 75 -14.32 6.41 3.38
N GLN A 76 -14.08 5.10 3.35
CA GLN A 76 -14.74 4.15 4.25
C GLN A 76 -14.41 4.44 5.72
N LEU A 77 -13.13 4.64 6.06
CA LEU A 77 -12.71 4.96 7.43
C LEU A 77 -13.31 6.29 7.90
N ALA A 78 -13.21 7.35 7.08
CA ALA A 78 -13.73 8.66 7.40
C ALA A 78 -15.27 8.65 7.65
N ARG A 79 -16.04 7.94 6.82
CA ARG A 79 -17.49 7.78 7.00
C ARG A 79 -17.85 7.08 8.30
N ARG A 80 -17.12 6.01 8.66
CA ARG A 80 -17.33 5.28 9.91
C ARG A 80 -17.01 6.14 11.14
N LEU A 81 -15.88 6.86 11.10
CA LEU A 81 -15.47 7.75 12.19
C LEU A 81 -16.42 8.94 12.37
N THR A 82 -16.85 9.57 11.27
CA THR A 82 -17.89 10.63 11.30
C THR A 82 -19.21 10.11 11.85
N GLY A 83 -19.58 8.86 11.54
CA GLY A 83 -20.76 8.16 12.08
C GLY A 83 -20.58 7.67 13.53
N ASN A 84 -19.46 7.96 14.18
CA ASN A 84 -19.12 7.52 15.53
C ASN A 84 -19.19 5.98 15.70
N ASP A 85 -18.72 5.25 14.70
CA ASP A 85 -18.69 3.79 14.71
C ASP A 85 -17.70 3.28 15.77
N ARG A 86 -18.24 2.62 16.80
CA ARG A 86 -17.49 2.10 17.94
C ARG A 86 -16.83 0.75 17.69
N THR A 87 -17.02 0.19 16.52
CA THR A 87 -16.37 -1.08 16.13
C THR A 87 -14.99 -0.87 15.50
N LEU A 88 -14.57 0.38 15.24
CA LEU A 88 -13.21 0.66 14.81
C LEU A 88 -12.26 0.66 16.02
N ASP A 89 -11.25 -0.20 15.98
CA ASP A 89 -10.20 -0.24 16.99
C ASP A 89 -8.85 0.16 16.41
N VAL A 90 -8.29 -0.63 15.51
CA VAL A 90 -7.00 -0.37 14.86
C VAL A 90 -7.20 -0.15 13.35
N MET A 91 -6.67 0.94 12.86
CA MET A 91 -6.73 1.35 11.45
C MET A 91 -5.34 1.32 10.83
N ALA A 92 -5.17 0.62 9.71
CA ALA A 92 -4.01 0.78 8.85
C ALA A 92 -4.26 1.99 7.92
N LEU A 93 -3.59 3.09 8.20
CA LEU A 93 -3.66 4.34 7.44
C LEU A 93 -2.52 4.38 6.42
N ASP A 94 -2.81 4.78 5.18
CA ASP A 94 -1.73 5.23 4.29
C ASP A 94 -0.95 6.35 4.98
N VAL A 95 0.35 6.39 4.76
CA VAL A 95 1.28 7.34 5.40
C VAL A 95 0.86 8.81 5.23
N VAL A 96 0.06 9.14 4.21
CA VAL A 96 -0.40 10.52 3.93
C VAL A 96 -1.65 10.93 4.71
N TRP A 97 -2.35 9.99 5.38
CA TRP A 97 -3.59 10.33 6.07
C TRP A 97 -3.40 10.69 7.54
N THR A 98 -2.20 10.50 8.10
CA THR A 98 -1.94 10.75 9.53
C THR A 98 -2.31 12.17 9.93
N ALA A 99 -1.94 13.19 9.15
CA ALA A 99 -2.26 14.59 9.43
C ALA A 99 -3.77 14.85 9.45
N GLU A 100 -4.52 14.33 8.47
CA GLU A 100 -5.98 14.49 8.41
C GLU A 100 -6.67 13.81 9.59
N PHE A 101 -6.33 12.54 9.87
CA PHE A 101 -6.97 11.77 10.93
C PHE A 101 -6.65 12.30 12.33
N ALA A 102 -5.47 12.89 12.51
CA ALA A 102 -5.08 13.58 13.72
C ALA A 102 -5.83 14.90 13.90
N GLU A 103 -5.87 15.75 12.86
CA GLU A 103 -6.52 17.06 12.89
C GLU A 103 -8.05 16.94 13.08
N ALA A 104 -8.67 15.95 12.42
CA ALA A 104 -10.08 15.63 12.62
C ALA A 104 -10.40 15.01 13.99
N GLY A 105 -9.38 14.71 14.79
CA GLY A 105 -9.52 14.06 16.09
C GLY A 105 -10.05 12.61 15.98
N TRP A 106 -9.80 11.94 14.87
CA TRP A 106 -10.22 10.55 14.62
C TRP A 106 -9.22 9.50 15.12
N ALA A 107 -7.93 9.84 15.14
CA ALA A 107 -6.87 9.00 15.70
C ALA A 107 -6.47 9.49 17.10
N LEU A 108 -6.16 8.57 18.00
CA LEU A 108 -5.60 8.88 19.30
C LEU A 108 -4.09 9.11 19.18
N PRO A 109 -3.51 10.11 19.88
CA PRO A 109 -2.06 10.19 20.03
C PRO A 109 -1.51 8.93 20.73
N LEU A 110 -0.32 8.48 20.33
CA LEU A 110 0.31 7.31 20.97
C LEU A 110 0.64 7.54 22.47
N SER A 111 0.74 8.81 22.88
CA SER A 111 0.87 9.18 24.30
C SER A 111 -0.34 8.82 25.15
N ASP A 112 -1.49 8.56 24.53
CA ASP A 112 -2.72 8.18 25.22
C ASP A 112 -2.77 6.66 25.54
N ASP A 113 -1.71 5.89 25.17
CA ASP A 113 -1.59 4.49 25.60
C ASP A 113 -1.50 4.38 27.11
N PRO A 114 -2.49 3.73 27.77
CA PRO A 114 -2.47 3.59 29.23
C PRO A 114 -1.25 2.83 29.78
N SER A 115 -0.58 2.04 28.96
CA SER A 115 0.66 1.34 29.35
C SER A 115 1.91 2.20 29.25
N GLY A 116 1.86 3.36 28.55
CA GLY A 116 2.99 4.23 28.27
C GLY A 116 4.02 3.68 27.27
N LEU A 117 3.76 2.53 26.64
CA LEU A 117 4.75 1.82 25.82
C LEU A 117 4.67 2.19 24.32
N ALA A 118 3.53 2.72 23.84
CA ALA A 118 3.30 2.89 22.39
C ALA A 118 4.28 3.85 21.74
N VAL A 119 4.65 4.97 22.40
CA VAL A 119 5.62 5.93 21.85
C VAL A 119 6.99 5.29 21.72
N ALA A 120 7.48 4.63 22.79
CA ALA A 120 8.78 3.96 22.78
C ALA A 120 8.83 2.84 21.72
N ASP A 121 7.77 2.02 21.60
CA ASP A 121 7.68 0.98 20.59
C ASP A 121 7.66 1.57 19.17
N ALA A 122 6.95 2.66 18.94
CA ALA A 122 6.89 3.31 17.63
C ALA A 122 8.23 3.92 17.21
N THR A 123 9.03 4.44 18.14
CA THR A 123 10.29 5.14 17.87
C THR A 123 11.50 4.23 17.84
N ASN A 124 11.57 3.27 18.78
CA ASN A 124 12.72 2.39 18.89
C ASN A 124 12.89 1.50 17.65
N ASN A 125 14.10 1.46 17.11
CA ASN A 125 14.43 0.59 15.97
C ASN A 125 13.51 0.81 14.74
N THR A 126 13.07 2.06 14.52
CA THR A 126 12.21 2.43 13.38
C THR A 126 12.95 3.40 12.46
N LEU A 127 12.88 3.14 11.15
CA LEU A 127 13.47 4.01 10.12
C LEU A 127 12.92 5.45 10.23
N PRO A 128 13.77 6.49 10.04
CA PRO A 128 13.37 7.89 10.22
C PRO A 128 12.25 8.33 9.28
N GLY A 129 12.30 7.96 7.98
CA GLY A 129 11.30 8.35 6.99
C GLY A 129 9.88 7.90 7.37
N PRO A 130 9.62 6.58 7.59
CA PRO A 130 8.33 6.11 8.08
C PRO A 130 7.89 6.76 9.39
N LEU A 131 8.81 6.96 10.34
CA LEU A 131 8.47 7.60 11.62
C LEU A 131 7.99 9.04 11.44
N GLN A 132 8.55 9.77 10.46
CA GLN A 132 8.12 11.14 10.15
C GLN A 132 6.66 11.17 9.67
N THR A 133 6.22 10.19 8.87
CA THR A 133 4.85 10.12 8.36
C THR A 133 3.80 9.82 9.44
N ALA A 134 4.22 9.31 10.61
CA ALA A 134 3.34 8.99 11.72
C ALA A 134 3.08 10.18 12.67
N LYS A 135 3.66 11.35 12.36
CA LYS A 135 3.58 12.56 13.17
C LYS A 135 2.61 13.58 12.58
N TRP A 136 1.99 14.33 13.47
CA TRP A 136 1.29 15.58 13.18
C TRP A 136 1.53 16.57 14.31
N GLN A 137 1.95 17.82 13.99
CA GLN A 137 2.26 18.85 14.99
C GLN A 137 3.15 18.32 16.14
N ASP A 138 4.27 17.67 15.77
CA ASP A 138 5.26 17.07 16.68
C ASP A 138 4.77 15.91 17.59
N LYS A 139 3.52 15.47 17.44
CA LYS A 139 2.98 14.32 18.17
C LYS A 139 2.87 13.10 17.27
N LEU A 140 3.12 11.92 17.83
CA LEU A 140 2.88 10.65 17.17
C LEU A 140 1.40 10.26 17.32
N TYR A 141 0.71 10.07 16.21
CA TYR A 141 -0.68 9.61 16.15
C TYR A 141 -0.81 8.17 15.62
N ALA A 142 0.27 7.65 15.09
CA ALA A 142 0.31 6.30 14.57
C ALA A 142 1.68 5.67 14.77
N ALA A 143 1.75 4.34 14.63
CA ALA A 143 3.00 3.57 14.64
C ALA A 143 3.22 2.94 13.28
N PRO A 144 4.32 3.24 12.57
CA PRO A 144 4.60 2.64 11.26
C PRO A 144 4.65 1.11 11.35
N ILE A 145 3.97 0.41 10.45
CA ILE A 145 4.02 -1.06 10.34
C ILE A 145 4.77 -1.51 9.10
N THR A 146 4.56 -0.83 7.98
CA THR A 146 5.31 -1.02 6.74
C THR A 146 5.81 0.31 6.23
N THR A 147 6.89 0.28 5.47
CA THR A 147 7.29 1.37 4.58
C THR A 147 7.21 0.88 3.15
N ASN A 148 7.41 1.76 2.17
CA ASN A 148 7.43 1.33 0.79
C ASN A 148 8.21 2.30 -0.10
N THR A 149 8.83 1.76 -1.15
CA THR A 149 9.45 2.50 -2.24
C THR A 149 9.34 1.68 -3.51
N GLN A 150 9.00 2.30 -4.63
CA GLN A 150 8.89 1.61 -5.90
C GLN A 150 10.27 1.27 -6.47
N LEU A 151 10.34 0.18 -7.23
CA LEU A 151 11.52 -0.29 -7.95
C LEU A 151 11.23 -0.34 -9.45
N LEU A 152 12.27 -0.35 -10.25
CA LEU A 152 12.19 -0.80 -11.63
C LEU A 152 12.22 -2.34 -11.65
N TRP A 153 11.20 -2.95 -12.26
CA TRP A 153 11.12 -4.37 -12.59
C TRP A 153 11.27 -4.52 -14.09
N TYR A 154 12.06 -5.49 -14.55
CA TYR A 154 12.35 -5.60 -15.98
C TYR A 154 12.62 -7.02 -16.42
N ARG A 155 12.42 -7.27 -17.71
CA ARG A 155 12.70 -8.54 -18.40
C ARG A 155 14.19 -8.63 -18.73
N THR A 156 14.94 -9.42 -17.96
CA THR A 156 16.39 -9.61 -18.13
C THR A 156 16.74 -10.37 -19.41
N ASP A 157 15.81 -11.13 -19.96
CA ASP A 157 15.99 -11.85 -21.23
C ASP A 157 15.74 -10.98 -22.48
N LEU A 158 15.29 -9.74 -22.31
CA LEU A 158 14.99 -8.81 -23.40
C LEU A 158 15.99 -7.64 -23.49
N MET A 159 16.78 -7.42 -22.45
CA MET A 159 17.73 -6.31 -22.37
C MET A 159 18.96 -6.68 -21.52
N ASP A 160 20.15 -6.23 -21.95
CA ASP A 160 21.42 -6.56 -21.29
C ASP A 160 21.60 -5.87 -19.94
N ALA A 161 20.98 -4.70 -19.76
CA ALA A 161 21.02 -3.93 -18.51
C ALA A 161 19.73 -3.13 -18.32
N PRO A 162 19.31 -2.88 -17.04
CA PRO A 162 18.14 -2.05 -16.78
C PRO A 162 18.38 -0.59 -17.16
N PRO A 163 17.41 0.10 -17.76
CA PRO A 163 17.50 1.53 -17.98
C PRO A 163 17.61 2.29 -16.66
N THR A 164 18.54 3.24 -16.58
CA THR A 164 18.78 4.04 -15.37
C THR A 164 18.01 5.35 -15.35
N THR A 165 17.35 5.72 -16.46
CA THR A 165 16.56 6.95 -16.58
C THR A 165 15.24 6.68 -17.29
N TRP A 166 14.26 7.56 -17.09
CA TRP A 166 12.98 7.50 -17.80
C TRP A 166 13.13 7.67 -19.32
N ASP A 167 14.04 8.55 -19.77
CA ASP A 167 14.33 8.69 -21.20
C ASP A 167 14.92 7.39 -21.76
N GLY A 168 15.78 6.70 -20.99
CA GLY A 168 16.29 5.37 -21.32
C GLY A 168 15.21 4.29 -21.36
N MET A 169 14.24 4.32 -20.43
CA MET A 169 13.09 3.40 -20.46
C MET A 169 12.25 3.54 -21.73
N VAL A 170 11.96 4.79 -22.13
CA VAL A 170 11.19 5.07 -23.34
C VAL A 170 11.98 4.64 -24.59
N ALA A 171 13.29 4.89 -24.64
CA ALA A 171 14.14 4.46 -25.74
C ALA A 171 14.17 2.93 -25.86
N GLU A 172 14.33 2.21 -24.74
CA GLU A 172 14.36 0.76 -24.71
C GLU A 172 13.01 0.13 -25.10
N ALA A 173 11.90 0.68 -24.59
CA ALA A 173 10.55 0.27 -24.98
C ALA A 173 10.33 0.45 -26.51
N THR A 174 10.79 1.57 -27.07
CA THR A 174 10.70 1.84 -28.51
C THR A 174 11.53 0.84 -29.31
N ARG A 175 12.75 0.50 -28.86
CA ARG A 175 13.60 -0.53 -29.49
C ARG A 175 12.93 -1.90 -29.48
N LEU A 176 12.37 -2.30 -28.35
CA LEU A 176 11.67 -3.57 -28.20
C LEU A 176 10.42 -3.63 -29.08
N HIS A 177 9.66 -2.55 -29.15
CA HIS A 177 8.50 -2.45 -30.03
C HIS A 177 8.89 -2.66 -31.51
N ALA A 178 9.93 -1.98 -31.97
CA ALA A 178 10.44 -2.13 -33.34
C ALA A 178 10.92 -3.56 -33.67
N ALA A 179 11.37 -4.29 -32.64
CA ALA A 179 11.76 -5.70 -32.72
C ALA A 179 10.59 -6.69 -32.58
N GLY A 180 9.34 -6.24 -32.43
CA GLY A 180 8.17 -7.09 -32.19
C GLY A 180 8.18 -7.82 -30.86
N LYS A 181 8.86 -7.27 -29.87
CA LYS A 181 8.98 -7.83 -28.51
C LYS A 181 7.98 -7.14 -27.55
N PRO A 182 7.72 -7.73 -26.35
CA PRO A 182 7.05 -7.02 -25.29
C PRO A 182 7.70 -5.65 -25.06
N SER A 183 6.92 -4.57 -25.05
CA SER A 183 7.48 -3.21 -25.06
C SER A 183 6.80 -2.23 -24.11
N TRP A 184 5.71 -2.64 -23.44
CA TRP A 184 5.02 -1.72 -22.56
C TRP A 184 5.88 -1.34 -21.37
N ILE A 185 5.72 -0.09 -20.94
CA ILE A 185 6.16 0.41 -19.64
C ILE A 185 4.94 0.43 -18.74
N ALA A 186 4.86 -0.50 -17.81
CA ALA A 186 3.75 -0.61 -16.89
C ALA A 186 3.95 0.34 -15.70
N VAL A 187 3.00 1.24 -15.48
CA VAL A 187 2.99 2.25 -14.42
C VAL A 187 1.57 2.40 -13.85
N GLN A 188 1.41 3.10 -12.73
CA GLN A 188 0.11 3.43 -12.15
C GLN A 188 -0.39 4.75 -12.75
N ALA A 189 -1.25 4.69 -13.77
CA ALA A 189 -1.70 5.86 -14.52
C ALA A 189 -3.24 6.05 -14.58
N LYS A 190 -4.00 5.23 -13.85
CA LYS A 190 -5.42 5.45 -13.56
C LYS A 190 -5.58 6.71 -12.71
N GLN A 191 -6.76 7.35 -12.77
CA GLN A 191 -7.10 8.49 -11.92
C GLN A 191 -7.33 8.04 -10.47
N TYR A 192 -6.31 8.08 -9.62
CA TYR A 192 -6.32 7.75 -8.19
C TYR A 192 -4.97 8.11 -7.56
N GLU A 193 -4.78 7.83 -6.26
CA GLU A 193 -3.55 8.14 -5.52
C GLU A 193 -2.27 7.58 -6.15
N GLY A 194 -2.28 6.40 -6.79
CA GLY A 194 -1.10 5.84 -7.44
C GLY A 194 -0.54 6.73 -8.58
N LEU A 195 -1.40 7.46 -9.31
CA LEU A 195 -0.98 8.44 -10.29
C LEU A 195 -0.27 9.64 -9.62
N VAL A 196 -0.74 10.04 -8.43
CA VAL A 196 -0.12 11.11 -7.64
C VAL A 196 1.26 10.67 -7.11
N VAL A 197 1.40 9.43 -6.68
CA VAL A 197 2.68 8.83 -6.28
C VAL A 197 3.70 8.91 -7.42
N TRP A 198 3.31 8.52 -8.63
CA TRP A 198 4.20 8.58 -9.79
C TRP A 198 4.59 10.02 -10.12
N PHE A 199 3.62 10.93 -10.20
CA PHE A 199 3.89 12.35 -10.44
C PHE A 199 4.82 12.94 -9.37
N ASN A 200 4.55 12.68 -8.08
CA ASN A 200 5.36 13.19 -6.98
C ASN A 200 6.81 12.67 -7.04
N THR A 201 7.01 11.38 -7.38
CA THR A 201 8.36 10.83 -7.57
C THR A 201 9.12 11.56 -8.69
N LEU A 202 8.49 11.80 -9.82
CA LEU A 202 9.10 12.49 -10.96
C LEU A 202 9.41 13.96 -10.62
N LEU A 203 8.47 14.64 -9.97
CA LEU A 203 8.59 16.04 -9.55
C LEU A 203 9.75 16.24 -8.57
N GLU A 204 9.77 15.45 -7.50
CA GLU A 204 10.81 15.50 -6.45
C GLU A 204 12.19 15.10 -7.00
N SER A 205 12.24 14.11 -7.90
CA SER A 205 13.47 13.73 -8.60
C SER A 205 13.97 14.82 -9.55
N ALA A 206 13.08 15.69 -10.03
CA ALA A 206 13.44 16.84 -10.86
C ALA A 206 13.84 18.09 -10.03
N GLY A 207 13.69 18.03 -8.70
CA GLY A 207 14.00 19.13 -7.78
C GLY A 207 12.83 20.07 -7.48
N GLY A 208 11.59 19.64 -7.75
CA GLY A 208 10.36 20.33 -7.37
C GLY A 208 9.69 19.69 -6.16
N GLN A 209 8.63 20.32 -5.68
CA GLN A 209 7.73 19.80 -4.65
C GLN A 209 6.31 20.34 -4.87
N VAL A 210 5.30 19.62 -4.35
CA VAL A 210 3.89 20.02 -4.57
C VAL A 210 3.52 21.24 -3.73
N LEU A 211 3.85 21.21 -2.45
CA LEU A 211 3.56 22.28 -1.48
C LEU A 211 4.84 22.70 -0.76
N SER A 212 4.83 23.93 -0.23
CA SER A 212 5.81 24.38 0.74
C SER A 212 5.83 23.50 2.00
N ASP A 213 6.92 23.53 2.76
CA ASP A 213 7.11 22.67 3.95
C ASP A 213 6.02 22.84 5.02
N ASP A 214 5.39 24.03 5.08
CA ASP A 214 4.26 24.29 5.97
C ASP A 214 2.90 23.81 5.42
N GLY A 215 2.89 23.25 4.20
CA GLY A 215 1.71 22.69 3.54
C GLY A 215 0.66 23.71 3.07
N LYS A 216 1.01 25.02 2.99
CA LYS A 216 0.05 26.11 2.74
C LYS A 216 0.13 26.74 1.37
N THR A 217 1.23 26.58 0.66
CA THR A 217 1.48 27.23 -0.62
C THR A 217 1.83 26.19 -1.68
N VAL A 218 1.26 26.34 -2.86
CA VAL A 218 1.62 25.50 -4.02
C VAL A 218 2.94 25.99 -4.60
N THR A 219 3.89 25.09 -4.79
CA THR A 219 5.25 25.43 -5.25
C THR A 219 5.59 24.93 -6.66
N LEU A 220 4.62 24.40 -7.39
CA LEU A 220 4.84 23.80 -8.73
C LEU A 220 5.39 24.79 -9.78
N THR A 221 5.04 26.07 -9.68
CA THR A 221 5.37 27.10 -10.67
C THR A 221 5.78 28.45 -10.04
N ASP A 222 6.03 28.49 -8.74
CA ASP A 222 6.35 29.71 -7.99
C ASP A 222 7.76 30.25 -8.29
N THR A 223 8.67 29.37 -8.72
CA THR A 223 10.00 29.73 -9.22
C THR A 223 10.22 29.18 -10.62
N ARG A 224 11.26 29.66 -11.31
CA ARG A 224 11.65 29.13 -12.62
C ARG A 224 12.11 27.68 -12.51
N GLU A 225 12.82 27.36 -11.45
CA GLU A 225 13.37 26.03 -11.16
C GLU A 225 12.24 25.02 -10.88
N HIS A 226 11.28 25.38 -10.04
CA HIS A 226 10.12 24.53 -9.73
C HIS A 226 9.23 24.32 -10.97
N ARG A 227 9.02 25.38 -11.78
CA ARG A 227 8.32 25.22 -13.04
C ARG A 227 9.02 24.23 -13.98
N ALA A 228 10.35 24.35 -14.11
CA ALA A 228 11.14 23.44 -14.96
C ALA A 228 11.07 21.99 -14.44
N ALA A 229 11.09 21.78 -13.12
CA ALA A 229 10.92 20.45 -12.52
C ALA A 229 9.53 19.88 -12.82
N THR A 230 8.48 20.66 -12.64
CA THR A 230 7.09 20.27 -12.93
C THR A 230 6.90 19.92 -14.41
N VAL A 231 7.38 20.76 -15.31
CA VAL A 231 7.31 20.51 -16.76
C VAL A 231 8.09 19.24 -17.13
N LYS A 232 9.29 19.00 -16.57
CA LYS A 232 10.06 17.77 -16.83
C LYS A 232 9.30 16.52 -16.36
N ALA A 233 8.69 16.54 -15.19
CA ALA A 233 7.85 15.43 -14.72
C ALA A 233 6.70 15.13 -15.69
N LEU A 234 5.99 16.17 -16.14
CA LEU A 234 4.88 16.05 -17.07
C LEU A 234 5.32 15.58 -18.48
N GLN A 235 6.50 16.01 -18.95
CA GLN A 235 7.09 15.52 -20.19
C GLN A 235 7.37 14.02 -20.15
N ILE A 236 7.92 13.50 -19.03
CA ILE A 236 8.15 12.07 -18.84
C ILE A 236 6.83 11.30 -18.87
N MET A 237 5.82 11.74 -18.13
CA MET A 237 4.50 11.10 -18.11
C MET A 237 3.89 11.04 -19.51
N LYS A 238 3.96 12.14 -20.26
CA LYS A 238 3.51 12.22 -21.65
C LYS A 238 4.28 11.25 -22.55
N ALA A 239 5.61 11.23 -22.45
CA ALA A 239 6.46 10.37 -23.26
C ALA A 239 6.14 8.89 -23.05
N VAL A 240 5.97 8.45 -21.81
CA VAL A 240 5.57 7.06 -21.47
C VAL A 240 4.20 6.71 -22.08
N ALA A 241 3.25 7.64 -22.05
CA ALA A 241 1.89 7.41 -22.56
C ALA A 241 1.79 7.41 -24.09
N THR A 242 2.72 8.06 -24.79
CA THR A 242 2.61 8.31 -26.24
C THR A 242 3.77 7.76 -27.07
N ALA A 243 4.74 7.07 -26.45
CA ALA A 243 5.83 6.41 -27.14
C ALA A 243 5.31 5.34 -28.12
N PRO A 244 6.02 5.06 -29.22
CA PRO A 244 5.71 3.93 -30.08
C PRO A 244 5.63 2.63 -29.25
N GLY A 245 4.51 1.90 -29.38
CA GLY A 245 4.28 0.68 -28.63
C GLY A 245 3.91 0.87 -27.15
N ALA A 246 3.50 2.08 -26.73
CA ALA A 246 2.94 2.31 -25.40
C ALA A 246 1.69 1.46 -25.15
N ASP A 247 1.44 1.15 -23.88
CA ASP A 247 0.23 0.43 -23.45
C ASP A 247 -1.04 1.23 -23.82
N PRO A 248 -1.92 0.72 -24.71
CA PRO A 248 -3.15 1.40 -25.07
C PRO A 248 -4.16 1.50 -23.91
N SER A 249 -3.96 0.72 -22.86
CA SER A 249 -4.79 0.71 -21.66
C SER A 249 -4.18 1.49 -20.47
N ILE A 250 -3.07 2.18 -20.67
CA ILE A 250 -2.27 2.84 -19.63
C ILE A 250 -3.11 3.72 -18.68
N THR A 251 -4.13 4.41 -19.18
CA THR A 251 -4.99 5.29 -18.39
C THR A 251 -5.92 4.55 -17.41
N ARG A 252 -5.88 3.22 -17.39
CA ARG A 252 -6.67 2.35 -16.53
C ARG A 252 -5.81 1.48 -15.61
N THR A 253 -4.48 1.67 -15.66
CA THR A 253 -3.53 0.83 -14.90
C THR A 253 -3.38 1.30 -13.46
N ASP A 254 -3.52 0.34 -12.55
CA ASP A 254 -3.17 0.41 -11.14
C ASP A 254 -2.04 -0.58 -10.84
N GLU A 255 -1.65 -0.75 -9.57
CA GLU A 255 -0.57 -1.65 -9.15
C GLU A 255 -0.79 -3.09 -9.63
N GLY A 256 -2.01 -3.59 -9.49
CA GLY A 256 -2.37 -4.96 -9.85
C GLY A 256 -2.35 -5.18 -11.37
N THR A 257 -2.90 -4.25 -12.15
CA THR A 257 -2.95 -4.35 -13.61
C THR A 257 -1.59 -4.10 -14.25
N ALA A 258 -0.75 -3.23 -13.67
CA ALA A 258 0.64 -3.03 -14.10
C ALA A 258 1.44 -4.34 -13.96
N ARG A 259 1.38 -4.98 -12.78
CA ARG A 259 2.00 -6.28 -12.53
C ARG A 259 1.50 -7.35 -13.52
N LEU A 260 0.19 -7.44 -13.73
CA LEU A 260 -0.40 -8.40 -14.67
C LEU A 260 0.08 -8.18 -16.10
N ALA A 261 0.34 -6.95 -16.54
CA ALA A 261 0.86 -6.68 -17.88
C ALA A 261 2.25 -7.32 -18.10
N VAL A 262 3.10 -7.33 -17.06
CA VAL A 262 4.40 -8.03 -17.11
C VAL A 262 4.19 -9.54 -17.09
N GLU A 263 3.42 -10.09 -16.16
CA GLU A 263 3.17 -11.53 -16.03
C GLU A 263 2.55 -12.14 -17.30
N GLN A 264 1.73 -11.36 -18.00
CA GLN A 264 1.15 -11.74 -19.31
C GLN A 264 2.13 -11.59 -20.49
N GLY A 265 3.36 -11.14 -20.25
CA GLY A 265 4.36 -10.95 -21.28
C GLY A 265 4.08 -9.79 -22.24
N LYS A 266 3.31 -8.78 -21.84
CA LYS A 266 3.02 -7.56 -22.63
C LYS A 266 3.99 -6.42 -22.31
N ALA A 267 4.30 -6.24 -21.04
CA ALA A 267 5.26 -5.25 -20.57
C ALA A 267 6.65 -5.87 -20.38
N ALA A 268 7.67 -5.14 -20.78
CA ALA A 268 9.08 -5.48 -20.54
C ALA A 268 9.65 -4.72 -19.35
N LEU A 269 9.03 -3.60 -18.98
CA LEU A 269 9.43 -2.68 -17.94
C LEU A 269 8.23 -2.35 -17.06
N GLU A 270 8.44 -2.30 -15.76
CA GLU A 270 7.41 -1.94 -14.79
C GLU A 270 8.02 -1.10 -13.66
N VAL A 271 7.34 -0.05 -13.25
CA VAL A 271 7.63 0.63 -12.00
C VAL A 271 6.52 0.31 -11.02
N ASN A 272 6.87 -0.37 -9.92
CA ASN A 272 5.90 -0.84 -8.94
C ASN A 272 6.56 -1.17 -7.59
N TRP A 273 5.74 -1.42 -6.60
CA TRP A 273 6.13 -1.75 -5.24
C TRP A 273 6.77 -3.14 -5.11
N PRO A 274 7.52 -3.42 -4.04
CA PRO A 274 8.24 -4.68 -3.84
C PRO A 274 7.39 -5.97 -3.79
N PHE A 275 6.07 -5.86 -3.60
CA PHE A 275 5.16 -7.03 -3.63
C PHE A 275 5.18 -7.76 -4.98
N VAL A 276 5.69 -7.12 -6.03
CA VAL A 276 5.78 -7.71 -7.38
C VAL A 276 6.60 -8.99 -7.37
N LEU A 277 7.72 -9.06 -6.61
CA LEU A 277 8.55 -10.27 -6.59
C LEU A 277 7.80 -11.49 -6.01
N PRO A 278 7.27 -11.47 -4.78
CA PRO A 278 6.54 -12.63 -4.26
C PRO A 278 5.32 -12.97 -5.12
N SER A 279 4.62 -11.97 -5.67
CA SER A 279 3.50 -12.21 -6.58
C SER A 279 3.92 -12.88 -7.89
N MET A 280 5.02 -12.44 -8.50
CA MET A 280 5.58 -13.05 -9.71
C MET A 280 5.95 -14.52 -9.47
N LEU A 281 6.64 -14.81 -8.37
CA LEU A 281 7.03 -16.19 -8.03
C LEU A 281 5.79 -17.06 -7.77
N GLU A 282 4.83 -16.58 -7.01
CA GLU A 282 3.58 -17.29 -6.75
C GLU A 282 2.81 -17.61 -8.03
N ASN A 283 2.63 -16.63 -8.90
CA ASN A 283 1.90 -16.81 -10.14
C ASN A 283 2.67 -17.71 -11.14
N ALA A 284 4.00 -17.65 -11.13
CA ALA A 284 4.83 -18.54 -11.94
C ALA A 284 4.73 -20.01 -11.49
N VAL A 285 4.75 -20.27 -10.18
CA VAL A 285 4.55 -21.63 -9.63
C VAL A 285 3.14 -22.15 -9.93
N LYS A 286 2.15 -21.27 -10.05
CA LYS A 286 0.78 -21.62 -10.48
C LYS A 286 0.63 -21.81 -12.00
N GLY A 287 1.70 -21.62 -12.78
CA GLY A 287 1.67 -21.72 -14.25
C GLY A 287 1.06 -20.48 -14.95
N GLY A 288 0.88 -19.37 -14.24
CA GLY A 288 0.29 -18.15 -14.77
C GLY A 288 1.27 -17.23 -15.52
N VAL A 289 2.59 -17.55 -15.52
CA VAL A 289 3.64 -16.73 -16.13
C VAL A 289 4.37 -17.56 -17.18
N SER A 290 3.99 -17.41 -18.45
CA SER A 290 4.47 -18.28 -19.55
C SER A 290 5.98 -18.23 -19.80
N PHE A 291 6.62 -17.08 -19.55
CA PHE A 291 8.06 -16.91 -19.73
C PHE A 291 8.90 -17.33 -18.51
N LEU A 292 8.25 -17.69 -17.39
CA LEU A 292 8.86 -18.18 -16.17
C LEU A 292 8.10 -19.44 -15.69
N PRO A 293 8.29 -20.61 -16.32
CA PRO A 293 7.50 -21.82 -16.08
C PRO A 293 7.95 -22.57 -14.81
N LEU A 294 7.81 -21.96 -13.63
CA LEU A 294 8.17 -22.56 -12.34
C LEU A 294 7.27 -23.76 -11.96
N ASP A 295 6.06 -23.82 -12.48
CA ASP A 295 5.13 -24.94 -12.31
C ASP A 295 5.68 -26.28 -12.84
N LYS A 296 6.68 -26.21 -13.73
CA LYS A 296 7.33 -27.41 -14.33
C LYS A 296 8.62 -27.82 -13.62
N GLN A 297 9.02 -27.11 -12.57
CA GLN A 297 10.24 -27.42 -11.82
C GLN A 297 9.96 -28.40 -10.69
N PRO A 298 10.56 -29.62 -10.69
CA PRO A 298 10.31 -30.64 -9.66
C PRO A 298 10.63 -30.17 -8.24
N ASP A 299 11.69 -29.36 -8.09
CA ASP A 299 12.16 -28.85 -6.81
C ASP A 299 11.16 -27.86 -6.15
N LEU A 300 10.20 -27.34 -6.91
CA LEU A 300 9.14 -26.46 -6.42
C LEU A 300 7.82 -27.18 -6.14
N ALA A 301 7.79 -28.50 -6.30
CA ALA A 301 6.62 -29.30 -5.93
C ALA A 301 6.30 -29.11 -4.44
N GLY A 302 5.00 -28.86 -4.13
CA GLY A 302 4.56 -28.63 -2.74
C GLY A 302 4.92 -27.26 -2.15
N SER A 303 5.44 -26.32 -2.95
CA SER A 303 5.71 -24.94 -2.47
C SER A 303 4.46 -24.07 -2.33
N LEU A 304 3.29 -24.53 -2.78
CA LEU A 304 1.99 -23.93 -2.50
C LEU A 304 1.38 -24.59 -1.26
N ASN A 305 0.88 -23.78 -0.32
CA ASN A 305 0.13 -24.28 0.83
C ASN A 305 -1.29 -24.75 0.43
N GLU A 306 -2.07 -25.27 1.39
CA GLU A 306 -3.43 -25.81 1.19
C GLU A 306 -4.41 -24.82 0.55
N VAL A 307 -4.17 -23.51 0.71
CA VAL A 307 -4.99 -22.43 0.12
C VAL A 307 -4.38 -21.86 -1.16
N GLY A 308 -3.34 -22.50 -1.69
CA GLY A 308 -2.71 -22.11 -2.95
C GLY A 308 -1.83 -20.88 -2.87
N THR A 309 -1.34 -20.51 -1.69
CA THR A 309 -0.38 -19.39 -1.51
C THR A 309 1.04 -19.94 -1.54
N PHE A 310 1.96 -19.23 -2.19
CA PHE A 310 3.37 -19.59 -2.23
C PHE A 310 3.98 -19.51 -0.84
N SER A 311 4.32 -20.65 -0.27
CA SER A 311 4.89 -20.84 1.07
C SER A 311 6.08 -21.80 1.00
N PRO A 312 7.17 -21.38 0.33
CA PRO A 312 8.32 -22.23 0.03
C PRO A 312 9.17 -22.49 1.27
N THR A 313 9.94 -23.59 1.25
CA THR A 313 11.14 -23.73 2.09
C THR A 313 12.22 -22.73 1.62
N ASP A 314 13.30 -22.62 2.39
CA ASP A 314 14.43 -21.73 2.04
C ASP A 314 15.08 -22.15 0.73
N GLU A 315 15.24 -23.46 0.51
CA GLU A 315 15.79 -24.06 -0.72
C GLU A 315 14.87 -23.80 -1.91
N GLN A 316 13.55 -23.97 -1.72
CA GLN A 316 12.55 -23.71 -2.75
C GLN A 316 12.50 -22.21 -3.13
N PHE A 317 12.55 -21.30 -2.14
CA PHE A 317 12.62 -19.88 -2.41
C PHE A 317 13.87 -19.52 -3.21
N LYS A 318 15.04 -20.05 -2.78
CA LYS A 318 16.30 -19.83 -3.49
C LYS A 318 16.22 -20.36 -4.93
N ALA A 319 15.72 -21.57 -5.15
CA ALA A 319 15.57 -22.13 -6.49
C ALA A 319 14.64 -21.31 -7.39
N ALA A 320 13.47 -20.89 -6.87
CA ALA A 320 12.53 -20.06 -7.60
C ALA A 320 13.11 -18.69 -7.94
N PHE A 321 13.81 -18.06 -6.99
CA PHE A 321 14.44 -16.75 -7.18
C PHE A 321 15.60 -16.82 -8.20
N GLU A 322 16.49 -17.81 -8.10
CA GLU A 322 17.58 -17.99 -9.07
C GLU A 322 17.05 -18.26 -10.49
N ALA A 323 16.00 -19.05 -10.64
CA ALA A 323 15.33 -19.25 -11.92
C ALA A 323 14.71 -17.94 -12.45
N SER A 324 14.06 -17.17 -11.58
CA SER A 324 13.43 -15.92 -11.98
C SER A 324 14.42 -14.89 -12.51
N LYS A 325 15.63 -14.79 -11.93
CA LYS A 325 16.66 -13.82 -12.35
C LYS A 325 17.10 -13.98 -13.82
N GLN A 326 16.89 -15.15 -14.41
CA GLN A 326 17.24 -15.40 -15.82
C GLN A 326 16.33 -14.63 -16.78
N VAL A 327 15.11 -14.28 -16.36
CA VAL A 327 14.08 -13.66 -17.21
C VAL A 327 13.42 -12.44 -16.60
N PHE A 328 13.61 -12.23 -15.30
CA PHE A 328 12.96 -11.15 -14.56
C PHE A 328 13.87 -10.64 -13.43
N GLY A 329 14.09 -9.34 -13.39
CA GLY A 329 14.96 -8.69 -12.42
C GLY A 329 14.37 -7.41 -11.87
N PHE A 330 15.09 -6.81 -10.94
CA PHE A 330 14.77 -5.51 -10.37
C PHE A 330 16.00 -4.62 -10.27
N ALA A 331 15.79 -3.31 -10.29
CA ALA A 331 16.81 -2.30 -10.23
C ALA A 331 16.30 -1.06 -9.46
N PRO A 332 17.18 -0.13 -9.09
CA PRO A 332 16.76 1.16 -8.56
C PRO A 332 15.76 1.86 -9.48
N TYR A 333 14.85 2.64 -8.88
CA TYR A 333 13.90 3.46 -9.63
C TYR A 333 14.63 4.39 -10.62
N PRO A 334 14.17 4.53 -11.87
CA PRO A 334 14.87 5.32 -12.89
C PRO A 334 14.91 6.81 -12.53
N GLY A 335 16.07 7.43 -12.69
CA GLY A 335 16.23 8.87 -12.50
C GLY A 335 15.57 9.70 -13.60
N VAL A 336 15.35 10.98 -13.31
CA VAL A 336 14.86 11.95 -14.31
C VAL A 336 16.01 12.56 -15.11
N ARG A 337 17.25 12.41 -14.64
CA ARG A 337 18.48 12.85 -15.31
C ARG A 337 19.57 11.77 -15.20
N PRO A 338 20.49 11.67 -16.18
CA PRO A 338 21.61 10.74 -16.11
C PRO A 338 22.51 11.02 -14.88
N GLY A 339 22.86 9.96 -14.15
CA GLY A 339 23.75 10.02 -13.00
C GLY A 339 23.10 10.53 -11.70
N GLU A 340 21.83 10.90 -11.72
CA GLU A 340 21.09 11.32 -10.53
C GLU A 340 20.19 10.17 -10.04
N GLN A 341 20.23 9.90 -8.74
CA GLN A 341 19.29 8.96 -8.11
C GLN A 341 17.90 9.59 -8.01
N ALA A 342 16.87 8.78 -8.24
CA ALA A 342 15.50 9.22 -8.03
C ALA A 342 15.20 9.46 -6.55
N ARG A 343 14.45 10.50 -6.24
CA ARG A 343 13.79 10.71 -4.97
C ARG A 343 12.41 10.01 -5.01
N VAL A 344 12.41 8.72 -4.68
CA VAL A 344 11.21 7.90 -4.82
C VAL A 344 10.21 8.24 -3.72
N THR A 345 8.94 8.35 -4.08
CA THR A 345 7.89 8.61 -3.10
C THR A 345 7.83 7.50 -2.04
N LEU A 346 7.92 7.92 -0.78
CA LEU A 346 7.75 7.03 0.36
C LEU A 346 6.28 6.64 0.50
N GLY A 347 6.04 5.35 0.47
CA GLY A 347 4.75 4.73 0.78
C GLY A 347 4.79 3.95 2.08
N GLY A 348 3.72 3.24 2.37
CA GLY A 348 3.61 2.37 3.54
C GLY A 348 2.35 2.62 4.34
N LEU A 349 2.24 1.93 5.48
CA LEU A 349 1.09 1.97 6.36
C LEU A 349 1.50 2.32 7.79
N ASN A 350 0.67 3.14 8.42
CA ASN A 350 0.76 3.51 9.82
C ASN A 350 -0.44 2.92 10.59
N LEU A 351 -0.20 2.29 11.73
CA LEU A 351 -1.28 1.79 12.61
C LEU A 351 -1.70 2.87 13.60
N ALA A 352 -2.97 3.24 13.57
CA ALA A 352 -3.57 4.20 14.48
C ALA A 352 -4.70 3.57 15.29
N VAL A 353 -4.89 3.99 16.54
CA VAL A 353 -6.05 3.63 17.36
C VAL A 353 -7.16 4.64 17.08
N ALA A 354 -8.35 4.14 16.72
CA ALA A 354 -9.51 4.99 16.49
C ALA A 354 -9.99 5.62 17.81
N LYS A 355 -10.32 6.92 17.79
CA LYS A 355 -10.86 7.62 18.96
C LYS A 355 -12.16 6.99 19.46
N THR A 356 -12.94 6.39 18.57
CA THR A 356 -14.22 5.72 18.87
C THR A 356 -14.06 4.34 19.52
N SER A 357 -12.85 3.76 19.54
CA SER A 357 -12.58 2.45 20.12
C SER A 357 -12.99 2.37 21.58
N GLN A 358 -13.68 1.28 21.93
CA GLN A 358 -14.07 0.96 23.30
C GLN A 358 -12.99 0.14 24.04
N HIS A 359 -11.97 -0.34 23.33
CA HIS A 359 -10.91 -1.24 23.81
C HIS A 359 -9.51 -0.64 23.59
N ARG A 360 -9.33 0.64 23.98
CA ARG A 360 -8.12 1.42 23.67
C ARG A 360 -6.83 0.76 24.15
N LYS A 361 -6.83 0.21 25.36
CA LYS A 361 -5.67 -0.48 25.95
C LYS A 361 -5.25 -1.67 25.08
N GLU A 362 -6.22 -2.53 24.76
CA GLU A 362 -6.01 -3.72 23.95
C GLU A 362 -5.65 -3.35 22.50
N ALA A 363 -6.21 -2.26 21.95
CA ALA A 363 -5.86 -1.75 20.63
C ALA A 363 -4.40 -1.29 20.53
N PHE A 364 -3.89 -0.55 21.54
CA PHE A 364 -2.46 -0.20 21.59
C PHE A 364 -1.57 -1.44 21.77
N GLU A 365 -2.00 -2.41 22.58
CA GLU A 365 -1.27 -3.68 22.73
C GLU A 365 -1.26 -4.49 21.42
N ALA A 366 -2.38 -4.53 20.70
CA ALA A 366 -2.48 -5.15 19.38
C ALA A 366 -1.49 -4.53 18.38
N ILE A 367 -1.39 -3.20 18.33
CA ILE A 367 -0.41 -2.50 17.47
C ILE A 367 1.01 -2.96 17.77
N ARG A 368 1.41 -3.05 19.04
CA ARG A 368 2.76 -3.52 19.42
C ARG A 368 3.03 -4.96 18.98
N CYS A 369 2.03 -5.85 19.10
CA CYS A 369 2.15 -7.22 18.59
C CYS A 369 2.28 -7.25 17.05
N LEU A 370 1.36 -6.59 16.35
CA LEU A 370 1.31 -6.58 14.88
C LEU A 370 2.63 -6.09 14.26
N ARG A 371 3.30 -5.14 14.90
CA ARG A 371 4.54 -4.53 14.40
C ARG A 371 5.82 -5.02 15.08
N ASN A 372 5.79 -6.13 15.82
CA ASN A 372 7.02 -6.71 16.36
C ASN A 372 7.97 -7.17 15.25
N VAL A 373 9.25 -7.40 15.57
CA VAL A 373 10.29 -7.71 14.57
C VAL A 373 9.94 -8.95 13.74
N GLU A 374 9.47 -10.02 14.38
CA GLU A 374 9.15 -11.27 13.70
C GLU A 374 7.93 -11.15 12.76
N ASN A 375 6.94 -10.38 13.15
CA ASN A 375 5.78 -10.12 12.31
C ASN A 375 6.14 -9.21 11.12
N GLN A 376 7.02 -8.23 11.30
CA GLN A 376 7.53 -7.42 10.18
C GLN A 376 8.44 -8.24 9.25
N ARG A 377 9.28 -9.13 9.77
CA ARG A 377 10.03 -10.09 8.96
C ARG A 377 9.09 -10.90 8.07
N TYR A 378 8.05 -11.48 8.68
CA TYR A 378 7.04 -12.24 7.95
C TYR A 378 6.35 -11.41 6.87
N THR A 379 5.90 -10.20 7.21
CA THR A 379 5.23 -9.26 6.30
C THR A 379 6.10 -8.92 5.09
N SER A 380 7.40 -8.71 5.31
CA SER A 380 8.33 -8.40 4.20
C SER A 380 8.58 -9.60 3.30
N VAL A 381 8.90 -10.75 3.89
CA VAL A 381 9.29 -11.95 3.13
C VAL A 381 8.10 -12.54 2.36
N GLN A 382 6.92 -12.62 2.99
CA GLN A 382 5.73 -13.23 2.38
C GLN A 382 4.91 -12.24 1.55
N GLY A 383 4.76 -11.00 2.04
CA GLY A 383 3.93 -9.99 1.38
C GLY A 383 4.72 -9.03 0.48
N GLY A 384 6.04 -9.06 0.54
CA GLY A 384 6.89 -8.08 -0.18
C GLY A 384 6.82 -6.66 0.40
N LEU A 385 6.22 -6.48 1.59
CA LEU A 385 6.03 -5.16 2.21
C LEU A 385 7.25 -4.80 3.06
N PRO A 386 8.04 -3.77 2.70
CA PRO A 386 9.27 -3.43 3.40
C PRO A 386 9.05 -3.14 4.88
N ALA A 387 9.91 -3.70 5.73
CA ALA A 387 9.89 -3.49 7.16
C ALA A 387 10.26 -2.05 7.54
N VAL A 388 9.75 -1.57 8.67
CA VAL A 388 10.19 -0.30 9.25
C VAL A 388 11.26 -0.50 10.32
N ARG A 389 11.48 -1.72 10.80
CA ARG A 389 12.49 -2.05 11.82
C ARG A 389 13.89 -2.06 11.21
N THR A 390 14.76 -1.16 11.66
CA THR A 390 16.13 -0.98 11.15
C THR A 390 16.95 -2.25 11.27
N SER A 391 16.82 -2.99 12.39
CA SER A 391 17.57 -4.21 12.65
C SER A 391 17.35 -5.33 11.65
N LEU A 392 16.19 -5.36 10.97
CA LEU A 392 15.93 -6.37 9.94
C LEU A 392 16.84 -6.19 8.71
N TYR A 393 17.16 -4.95 8.35
CA TYR A 393 18.02 -4.68 7.20
C TYR A 393 19.50 -5.06 7.44
N ASP A 394 19.90 -5.27 8.71
CA ASP A 394 21.23 -5.73 9.10
C ASP A 394 21.25 -7.25 9.38
N ASP A 395 20.12 -7.94 9.28
CA ASP A 395 19.99 -9.38 9.56
C ASP A 395 20.27 -10.22 8.30
N PRO A 396 21.32 -11.07 8.27
CA PRO A 396 21.64 -11.90 7.11
C PRO A 396 20.52 -12.87 6.71
N GLN A 397 19.73 -13.37 7.66
CA GLN A 397 18.60 -14.26 7.35
C GLN A 397 17.46 -13.51 6.65
N PHE A 398 17.23 -12.27 7.03
CA PHE A 398 16.27 -11.41 6.34
C PHE A 398 16.76 -11.06 4.93
N GLN A 399 18.03 -10.67 4.79
CA GLN A 399 18.66 -10.32 3.51
C GLN A 399 18.57 -11.46 2.49
N ALA A 400 18.79 -12.70 2.94
CA ALA A 400 18.72 -13.89 2.08
C ALA A 400 17.32 -14.15 1.50
N LYS A 401 16.25 -13.75 2.23
CA LYS A 401 14.85 -13.98 1.85
C LYS A 401 14.14 -12.73 1.31
N TYR A 402 14.81 -11.59 1.36
CA TYR A 402 14.28 -10.31 0.89
C TYR A 402 15.36 -9.61 0.01
N PRO A 403 15.65 -10.15 -1.18
CA PRO A 403 16.84 -9.80 -1.96
C PRO A 403 16.88 -8.34 -2.41
N GLN A 404 15.75 -7.66 -2.50
CA GLN A 404 15.66 -6.22 -2.83
C GLN A 404 15.97 -5.29 -1.64
N TYR A 405 16.28 -5.81 -0.46
CA TYR A 405 16.48 -5.06 0.78
C TYR A 405 17.49 -3.90 0.65
N ALA A 406 18.58 -4.11 -0.07
CA ALA A 406 19.66 -3.12 -0.19
C ALA A 406 19.21 -1.89 -0.99
N ILE A 407 18.56 -2.10 -2.14
CA ILE A 407 18.00 -1.02 -2.96
C ILE A 407 16.92 -0.27 -2.20
N ILE A 408 16.02 -0.99 -1.52
CA ILE A 408 14.96 -0.38 -0.73
C ILE A 408 15.55 0.48 0.38
N ARG A 409 16.53 -0.03 1.15
CA ARG A 409 17.18 0.72 2.21
C ARG A 409 17.83 1.99 1.68
N GLU A 410 18.55 1.89 0.55
CA GLU A 410 19.20 3.03 -0.10
C GLU A 410 18.18 4.08 -0.54
N GLN A 411 17.13 3.69 -1.25
CA GLN A 411 16.09 4.62 -1.70
C GLN A 411 15.34 5.29 -0.55
N LEU A 412 15.12 4.58 0.56
CA LEU A 412 14.47 5.13 1.75
C LEU A 412 15.32 6.21 2.46
N THR A 413 16.64 6.26 2.26
CA THR A 413 17.48 7.32 2.84
C THR A 413 17.25 8.69 2.19
N ASN A 414 16.75 8.71 0.95
CA ASN A 414 16.48 9.93 0.17
C ASN A 414 15.05 9.95 -0.38
N ALA A 415 14.12 9.27 0.29
CA ALA A 415 12.75 9.17 -0.18
C ALA A 415 12.02 10.51 -0.11
N ALA A 416 11.17 10.77 -1.10
CA ALA A 416 10.26 11.90 -1.15
C ALA A 416 9.03 11.63 -0.28
N VAL A 417 8.81 12.46 0.72
CA VAL A 417 7.59 12.39 1.54
C VAL A 417 6.55 13.32 0.92
N ARG A 418 5.37 12.78 0.63
CA ARG A 418 4.23 13.57 0.16
C ARG A 418 3.81 14.60 1.22
N PRO A 419 3.20 15.76 0.84
CA PRO A 419 2.88 16.82 1.77
C PRO A 419 2.08 16.36 2.99
N ALA A 420 2.57 16.65 4.19
CA ALA A 420 1.85 16.42 5.43
C ALA A 420 0.87 17.58 5.66
N THR A 421 -0.38 17.41 5.22
CA THR A 421 -1.44 18.41 5.37
C THR A 421 -2.78 17.73 5.65
N PRO A 422 -3.66 18.31 6.49
CA PRO A 422 -5.00 17.76 6.73
C PRO A 422 -5.89 17.75 5.48
N VAL A 423 -5.56 18.55 4.46
CA VAL A 423 -6.30 18.63 3.20
C VAL A 423 -5.69 17.77 2.09
N TYR A 424 -4.79 16.85 2.43
CA TYR A 424 -4.05 16.03 1.45
C TYR A 424 -4.97 15.34 0.45
N GLN A 425 -6.08 14.77 0.89
CA GLN A 425 -7.01 14.07 -0.02
C GLN A 425 -7.57 15.02 -1.10
N ALA A 426 -7.88 16.27 -0.74
CA ALA A 426 -8.34 17.25 -1.72
C ALA A 426 -7.23 17.61 -2.71
N VAL A 427 -5.98 17.75 -2.24
CA VAL A 427 -4.81 17.99 -3.09
C VAL A 427 -4.59 16.82 -4.05
N SER A 428 -4.53 15.59 -3.54
CA SER A 428 -4.36 14.37 -4.33
C SER A 428 -5.44 14.21 -5.40
N THR A 429 -6.70 14.41 -5.03
CA THR A 429 -7.82 14.35 -5.97
C THR A 429 -7.66 15.39 -7.09
N ARG A 430 -7.26 16.63 -6.77
CA ARG A 430 -7.04 17.67 -7.80
C ARG A 430 -5.89 17.31 -8.73
N ILE A 431 -4.80 16.76 -8.19
CA ILE A 431 -3.67 16.30 -9.01
C ILE A 431 -4.14 15.19 -9.95
N SER A 432 -4.76 14.13 -9.43
CA SER A 432 -5.15 12.97 -10.23
C SER A 432 -6.20 13.31 -11.31
N VAL A 433 -7.16 14.17 -11.01
CA VAL A 433 -8.18 14.65 -12.00
C VAL A 433 -7.53 15.51 -13.09
N THR A 434 -6.58 16.38 -12.72
CA THR A 434 -5.92 17.27 -13.70
C THR A 434 -4.97 16.49 -14.62
N LEU A 435 -4.32 15.44 -14.11
CA LEU A 435 -3.39 14.61 -14.87
C LEU A 435 -4.08 13.58 -15.79
N ALA A 436 -5.27 13.11 -15.39
CA ALA A 436 -5.95 12.04 -16.10
C ALA A 436 -6.86 12.58 -17.25
N PRO A 437 -6.82 11.97 -18.44
CA PRO A 437 -5.91 10.92 -18.86
C PRO A 437 -4.53 11.46 -19.25
N ILE A 438 -3.47 10.77 -18.85
CA ILE A 438 -2.07 11.24 -19.06
C ILE A 438 -1.69 11.41 -20.54
N THR A 439 -2.44 10.82 -21.45
CA THR A 439 -2.29 11.02 -22.90
C THR A 439 -2.61 12.44 -23.35
N ASN A 440 -3.38 13.20 -22.56
CA ASN A 440 -3.80 14.57 -22.89
C ASN A 440 -2.89 15.64 -22.25
N ILE A 441 -1.88 15.25 -21.47
CA ILE A 441 -0.96 16.19 -20.83
C ILE A 441 -0.32 17.11 -21.88
N ASP A 442 -0.46 18.41 -21.67
CA ASP A 442 0.34 19.47 -22.26
C ASP A 442 1.24 20.01 -21.14
N PRO A 443 2.55 19.74 -21.14
CA PRO A 443 3.39 19.96 -19.97
C PRO A 443 3.34 21.38 -19.39
N ASP A 444 3.38 22.41 -20.23
CA ASP A 444 3.36 23.79 -19.79
C ASP A 444 1.97 24.20 -19.25
N ARG A 445 0.92 23.95 -20.02
CA ARG A 445 -0.46 24.27 -19.63
C ARG A 445 -0.88 23.48 -18.42
N THR A 446 -0.56 22.18 -18.37
CA THR A 446 -0.94 21.30 -17.24
C THR A 446 -0.23 21.72 -15.95
N ALA A 447 1.02 22.22 -16.01
CA ALA A 447 1.72 22.76 -14.85
C ALA A 447 0.97 23.98 -14.25
N ASP A 448 0.52 24.91 -15.08
CA ASP A 448 -0.26 26.06 -14.64
C ASP A 448 -1.63 25.64 -14.06
N GLU A 449 -2.30 24.69 -14.73
CA GLU A 449 -3.58 24.17 -14.28
C GLU A 449 -3.47 23.45 -12.94
N LEU A 450 -2.47 22.59 -12.74
CA LEU A 450 -2.20 21.92 -11.46
C LEU A 450 -2.04 22.95 -10.33
N THR A 451 -1.23 24.01 -10.56
CA THR A 451 -1.02 25.05 -9.56
C THR A 451 -2.33 25.69 -9.13
N VAL A 452 -3.19 26.05 -10.09
CA VAL A 452 -4.50 26.67 -9.80
C VAL A 452 -5.44 25.69 -9.09
N GLN A 453 -5.50 24.45 -9.52
CA GLN A 453 -6.44 23.47 -8.95
C GLN A 453 -6.04 23.05 -7.52
N ILE A 454 -4.74 22.86 -7.27
CA ILE A 454 -4.23 22.52 -5.94
C ILE A 454 -4.44 23.70 -4.98
N GLN A 455 -4.21 24.94 -5.41
CA GLN A 455 -4.45 26.12 -4.58
C GLN A 455 -5.93 26.22 -4.16
N LYS A 456 -6.87 25.88 -5.07
CA LYS A 456 -8.29 25.80 -4.70
C LYS A 456 -8.57 24.76 -3.61
N ALA A 457 -7.87 23.60 -3.65
CA ALA A 457 -8.01 22.58 -2.61
C ALA A 457 -7.53 23.08 -1.24
N ILE A 458 -6.39 23.76 -1.21
CA ILE A 458 -5.82 24.33 0.03
C ILE A 458 -6.75 25.41 0.60
N ASP A 459 -7.28 26.29 -0.26
CA ASP A 459 -8.20 27.37 0.13
C ASP A 459 -9.59 26.86 0.56
N GLY A 460 -9.86 25.56 0.50
CA GLY A 460 -11.19 24.98 0.75
C GLY A 460 -12.23 25.41 -0.30
N LYS A 461 -11.77 25.81 -1.49
CA LYS A 461 -12.61 26.27 -2.58
C LYS A 461 -12.85 25.18 -3.62
N GLY A 462 -14.08 25.04 -4.04
CA GLY A 462 -14.50 24.07 -5.04
C GLY A 462 -14.97 22.73 -4.43
N LEU A 463 -15.85 22.04 -5.16
CA LEU A 463 -16.31 20.72 -4.78
C LEU A 463 -15.11 19.75 -4.79
N ILE A 464 -14.98 18.97 -3.73
CA ILE A 464 -14.21 17.72 -3.78
C ILE A 464 -15.08 16.74 -4.54
N PRO A 465 -14.63 16.24 -5.70
CA PRO A 465 -15.45 15.34 -6.51
C PRO A 465 -15.72 14.02 -5.79
#